data_cbe7720b68723686e0ab4904cefaae5a
#
_entry.id   cbe7720b68723686e0ab4904cefaae5a
#
_cell.length_a   1.000
_cell.length_b   1.000
_cell.length_c   1.000
_cell.angle_alpha   90.00
_cell.angle_beta   90.00
_cell.angle_gamma   90.00
#
_symmetry.space_group_name_H-M   'P 1'
#
loop_
_entity.id
_entity.type
_entity.pdbx_description
1 polymer ?
#
loop_
_entity_poly.entity_id
_entity_poly.type
_entity_poly.pdbx_seq_one_letter_code
_entity_poly.pdbx_strand_id
1 'polypeptide(L)'
;MNDRHSPAANRVLDYYRLVDAGDIAGIIELFAPDAEYSRPGYDPFVGRAALETFYRNQRTIRGGKHTVRSLVEGVDAIAVQGEFTGTLRTGERVSLRFADFFDVAPDGNFSRRNTYFYQPMV
;
A
#
# COMPACT_ATOMS: atom_id res chain seq x y z
N MET A 1 11.66 -24.16 2.87
CA MET A 1 11.02 -22.91 2.86
C MET A 1 9.57 -23.05 3.24
N ASN A 2 9.13 -22.21 3.96
CA ASN A 2 7.83 -22.33 4.50
C ASN A 2 6.92 -21.20 4.01
N ASP A 3 5.90 -21.57 3.29
CA ASP A 3 4.92 -20.62 2.84
C ASP A 3 3.81 -20.50 3.84
N ARG A 4 4.08 -19.77 4.89
CA ARG A 4 3.05 -19.53 5.87
C ARG A 4 1.98 -18.60 5.34
N HIS A 5 2.30 -17.83 4.32
CA HIS A 5 1.40 -16.85 3.77
C HIS A 5 0.72 -17.41 2.53
N SER A 6 -0.55 -17.04 2.35
CA SER A 6 -1.27 -17.35 1.12
C SER A 6 -0.66 -16.60 -0.06
N PRO A 7 -1.00 -16.97 -1.30
CA PRO A 7 -0.59 -16.18 -2.46
C PRO A 7 -1.02 -14.72 -2.35
N ALA A 8 -2.21 -14.46 -1.82
CA ALA A 8 -2.68 -13.08 -1.65
C ALA A 8 -1.81 -12.32 -0.64
N ALA A 9 -1.46 -12.95 0.48
CA ALA A 9 -0.59 -12.32 1.47
C ALA A 9 0.79 -12.04 0.89
N ASN A 10 1.32 -12.96 0.08
CA ASN A 10 2.60 -12.75 -0.57
C ASN A 10 2.55 -11.57 -1.53
N ARG A 11 1.43 -11.38 -2.24
CA ARG A 11 1.27 -10.22 -3.11
C ARG A 11 1.23 -8.91 -2.32
N VAL A 12 0.63 -8.92 -1.14
CA VAL A 12 0.63 -7.74 -0.27
C VAL A 12 2.06 -7.41 0.17
N LEU A 13 2.84 -8.41 0.55
CA LEU A 13 4.24 -8.18 0.91
C LEU A 13 5.05 -7.70 -0.31
N ASP A 14 4.78 -8.23 -1.49
CA ASP A 14 5.39 -7.76 -2.73
C ASP A 14 5.07 -6.30 -2.98
N TYR A 15 3.83 -5.89 -2.67
CA TYR A 15 3.43 -4.50 -2.84
C TYR A 15 4.39 -3.55 -2.12
N TYR A 16 4.71 -3.84 -0.85
CA TYR A 16 5.61 -2.97 -0.09
C TYR A 16 7.02 -2.97 -0.65
N ARG A 17 7.50 -4.13 -1.13
CA ARG A 17 8.82 -4.19 -1.78
C ARG A 17 8.86 -3.35 -3.04
N LEU A 18 7.80 -3.39 -3.84
CA LEU A 18 7.73 -2.63 -5.08
C LEU A 18 7.64 -1.13 -4.80
N VAL A 19 6.87 -0.74 -3.78
CA VAL A 19 6.79 0.67 -3.39
C VAL A 19 8.16 1.17 -2.95
N ASP A 20 8.85 0.40 -2.10
CA ASP A 20 10.16 0.80 -1.60
C ASP A 20 11.19 0.86 -2.73
N ALA A 21 11.05 0.03 -3.75
CA ALA A 21 11.92 0.03 -4.92
C ALA A 21 11.55 1.11 -5.94
N GLY A 22 10.39 1.73 -5.81
CA GLY A 22 9.92 2.72 -6.76
C GLY A 22 9.46 2.13 -8.08
N ASP A 23 9.08 0.85 -8.10
CA ASP A 23 8.64 0.17 -9.32
C ASP A 23 7.15 0.42 -9.53
N ILE A 24 6.82 1.56 -10.11
CA ILE A 24 5.43 1.99 -10.26
C ILE A 24 4.66 1.05 -11.16
N ALA A 25 5.24 0.62 -12.27
CA ALA A 25 4.56 -0.32 -13.17
C ALA A 25 4.20 -1.61 -12.44
N GLY A 26 5.13 -2.15 -11.63
CA GLY A 26 4.86 -3.35 -10.85
C GLY A 26 3.78 -3.13 -9.81
N ILE A 27 3.76 -1.96 -9.17
CA ILE A 27 2.70 -1.62 -8.20
C ILE A 27 1.34 -1.66 -8.88
N ILE A 28 1.20 -1.00 -10.01
CA ILE A 28 -0.09 -0.86 -10.70
C ILE A 28 -0.63 -2.22 -11.13
N GLU A 29 0.24 -3.14 -11.53
CA GLU A 29 -0.19 -4.46 -11.95
C GLU A 29 -0.81 -5.29 -10.83
N LEU A 30 -0.51 -4.95 -9.57
CA LEU A 30 -1.12 -5.66 -8.44
C LEU A 30 -2.57 -5.27 -8.21
N PHE A 31 -3.01 -4.14 -8.74
CA PHE A 31 -4.36 -3.63 -8.53
C PHE A 31 -5.29 -4.04 -9.67
N ALA A 32 -6.55 -4.27 -9.33
CA ALA A 32 -7.58 -4.50 -10.35
C ALA A 32 -7.74 -3.25 -11.22
N PRO A 33 -8.20 -3.39 -12.46
CA PRO A 33 -8.34 -2.22 -13.35
C PRO A 33 -9.23 -1.12 -12.78
N ASP A 34 -10.23 -1.47 -11.98
CA ASP A 34 -11.16 -0.52 -11.36
C ASP A 34 -10.91 -0.36 -9.86
N ALA A 35 -9.72 -0.65 -9.40
CA ALA A 35 -9.40 -0.59 -7.98
C ALA A 35 -9.62 0.79 -7.39
N GLU A 36 -9.95 0.81 -6.10
CA GLU A 36 -10.17 2.05 -5.36
C GLU A 36 -9.18 2.12 -4.21
N TYR A 37 -8.49 3.27 -4.06
CA TYR A 37 -7.53 3.47 -2.99
C TYR A 37 -7.89 4.73 -2.21
N SER A 38 -8.06 4.57 -0.90
CA SER A 38 -8.36 5.67 0.01
C SER A 38 -7.23 5.82 1.03
N ARG A 39 -6.79 7.07 1.24
CA ARG A 39 -5.76 7.36 2.22
C ARG A 39 -5.97 8.77 2.77
N PRO A 40 -5.43 9.05 3.99
CA PRO A 40 -5.62 10.38 4.59
C PRO A 40 -5.07 11.49 3.71
N GLY A 41 -5.82 12.57 3.60
CA GLY A 41 -5.39 13.76 2.90
C GLY A 41 -5.75 13.82 1.42
N TYR A 42 -6.43 12.79 0.89
CA TYR A 42 -6.77 12.73 -0.53
C TYR A 42 -8.19 12.22 -0.70
N ASP A 43 -8.83 12.65 -1.78
CA ASP A 43 -10.05 11.97 -2.25
C ASP A 43 -9.68 10.59 -2.77
N PRO A 44 -10.61 9.63 -2.75
CA PRO A 44 -10.30 8.29 -3.26
C PRO A 44 -9.82 8.31 -4.71
N PHE A 45 -8.80 7.49 -4.97
CA PHE A 45 -8.30 7.27 -6.32
C PHE A 45 -9.02 6.06 -6.90
N VAL A 46 -9.62 6.22 -8.08
CA VAL A 46 -10.40 5.15 -8.71
C VAL A 46 -9.77 4.82 -10.06
N GLY A 47 -9.40 3.55 -10.23
CA GLY A 47 -8.83 3.06 -11.48
C GLY A 47 -7.32 3.17 -11.53
N ARG A 48 -6.73 2.37 -12.41
CA ARG A 48 -5.27 2.30 -12.54
C ARG A 48 -4.64 3.61 -12.97
N ALA A 49 -5.31 4.36 -13.84
CA ALA A 49 -4.76 5.64 -14.29
C ALA A 49 -4.62 6.63 -13.15
N ALA A 50 -5.63 6.70 -12.27
CA ALA A 50 -5.57 7.59 -11.11
C ALA A 50 -4.49 7.13 -10.13
N LEU A 51 -4.35 5.82 -9.93
CA LEU A 51 -3.29 5.27 -9.09
C LEU A 51 -1.90 5.60 -9.63
N GLU A 52 -1.72 5.45 -10.93
CA GLU A 52 -0.42 5.75 -11.55
C GLU A 52 -0.08 7.23 -11.38
N THR A 53 -1.05 8.11 -11.59
CA THR A 53 -0.83 9.54 -11.41
C THR A 53 -0.45 9.86 -9.96
N PHE A 54 -1.11 9.20 -8.99
CA PHE A 54 -0.76 9.39 -7.59
C PHE A 54 0.70 9.01 -7.33
N TYR A 55 1.11 7.81 -7.72
CA TYR A 55 2.46 7.34 -7.43
C TYR A 55 3.53 8.16 -8.17
N ARG A 56 3.25 8.61 -9.38
CA ARG A 56 4.23 9.37 -10.15
C ARG A 56 4.33 10.83 -9.75
N ASN A 57 3.18 11.47 -9.45
CA ASN A 57 3.14 12.93 -9.39
C ASN A 57 2.59 13.50 -8.09
N GLN A 58 1.77 12.77 -7.34
CA GLN A 58 1.06 13.34 -6.20
C GLN A 58 1.58 12.87 -4.85
N ARG A 59 2.21 11.71 -4.82
CA ARG A 59 2.72 11.14 -3.58
C ARG A 59 3.82 12.05 -3.02
N THR A 60 3.67 12.44 -1.74
CA THR A 60 4.62 13.36 -1.12
C THR A 60 5.89 12.66 -0.65
N ILE A 61 5.90 11.34 -0.62
CA ILE A 61 7.06 10.55 -0.20
C ILE A 61 8.01 10.38 -1.38
N ARG A 62 9.28 10.74 -1.19
CA ARG A 62 10.31 10.54 -2.20
C ARG A 62 10.83 9.11 -2.19
N GLY A 63 11.03 8.54 -1.00
CA GLY A 63 11.51 7.18 -0.85
C GLY A 63 11.58 6.79 0.60
N GLY A 64 11.79 5.50 0.84
CA GLY A 64 11.90 4.99 2.19
C GLY A 64 11.67 3.49 2.26
N LYS A 65 11.38 3.02 3.45
CA LYS A 65 11.24 1.59 3.71
C LYS A 65 10.04 1.32 4.58
N HIS A 66 9.20 0.37 4.15
CA HIS A 66 8.10 -0.17 4.94
C HIS A 66 8.57 -1.40 5.70
N THR A 67 8.17 -1.51 6.96
CA THR A 67 8.42 -2.69 7.78
C THR A 67 7.06 -3.22 8.24
N VAL A 68 6.71 -4.42 7.79
CA VAL A 68 5.46 -5.06 8.19
C VAL A 68 5.66 -5.70 9.56
N ARG A 69 4.85 -5.30 10.54
CA ARG A 69 4.91 -5.84 11.89
C ARG A 69 3.90 -6.96 12.09
N SER A 70 2.75 -6.88 11.43
CA SER A 70 1.67 -7.83 11.61
C SER A 70 0.88 -7.92 10.33
N LEU A 71 0.49 -9.14 9.96
CA LEU A 71 -0.35 -9.39 8.80
C LEU A 71 -1.42 -10.36 9.20
N VAL A 72 -2.68 -10.02 8.93
CA VAL A 72 -3.84 -10.82 9.27
C VAL A 72 -4.60 -11.13 8.01
N GLU A 73 -4.89 -12.41 7.78
CA GLU A 73 -5.62 -12.85 6.60
C GLU A 73 -7.06 -13.14 6.96
N GLY A 74 -7.99 -12.51 6.24
CA GLY A 74 -9.40 -12.85 6.27
C GLY A 74 -9.79 -13.56 5.00
N VAL A 75 -11.10 -13.72 4.82
CA VAL A 75 -11.67 -14.23 3.58
C VAL A 75 -11.59 -13.12 2.57
N ASP A 76 -11.01 -13.07 1.52
CA ASP A 76 -10.95 -12.01 0.51
C ASP A 76 -10.40 -10.68 1.03
N ALA A 77 -9.74 -10.67 2.18
CA ALA A 77 -9.19 -9.42 2.73
C ALA A 77 -7.92 -9.70 3.53
N ILE A 78 -7.00 -8.74 3.50
CA ILE A 78 -5.75 -8.83 4.25
C ILE A 78 -5.50 -7.50 4.92
N ALA A 79 -5.18 -7.55 6.21
CA ALA A 79 -4.85 -6.36 6.98
C ALA A 79 -3.38 -6.40 7.37
N VAL A 80 -2.73 -5.24 7.30
CA VAL A 80 -1.33 -5.11 7.66
C VAL A 80 -1.19 -3.97 8.65
N GLN A 81 -0.31 -4.16 9.62
CA GLN A 81 0.12 -3.12 10.53
C GLN A 81 1.63 -3.01 10.41
N GLY A 82 2.15 -1.79 10.31
CA GLY A 82 3.57 -1.63 10.11
C GLY A 82 4.07 -0.23 10.37
N GLU A 83 5.31 0.00 9.96
CA GLU A 83 6.00 1.28 10.11
C GLU A 83 6.65 1.66 8.79
N PHE A 84 6.72 2.96 8.55
CA PHE A 84 7.43 3.50 7.42
C PHE A 84 8.44 4.53 7.89
N THR A 85 9.67 4.44 7.41
CA THR A 85 10.66 5.49 7.59
C THR A 85 11.14 5.93 6.22
N GLY A 86 11.24 7.24 6.02
CA GLY A 86 11.62 7.71 4.71
C GLY A 86 11.82 9.21 4.66
N THR A 87 11.83 9.72 3.44
CA THR A 87 12.08 11.11 3.16
C THR A 87 10.96 11.64 2.25
N LEU A 88 10.43 12.79 2.57
CA LEU A 88 9.46 13.48 1.73
C LEU A 88 10.17 14.18 0.58
N ARG A 89 9.41 14.58 -0.43
CA ARG A 89 9.96 15.33 -1.57
C ARG A 89 10.59 16.64 -1.13
N THR A 90 10.16 17.18 0.01
CA THR A 90 10.77 18.39 0.59
C THR A 90 12.14 18.14 1.20
N GLY A 91 12.53 16.88 1.36
CA GLY A 91 13.76 16.51 2.04
C GLY A 91 13.56 16.19 3.53
N GLU A 92 12.38 16.44 4.06
CA GLU A 92 12.09 16.18 5.47
C GLU A 92 12.02 14.67 5.71
N ARG A 93 12.60 14.22 6.82
CA ARG A 93 12.52 12.81 7.20
C ARG A 93 11.28 12.57 8.02
N VAL A 94 10.64 11.42 7.78
CA VAL A 94 9.42 11.05 8.49
C VAL A 94 9.52 9.63 8.99
N SER A 95 8.79 9.36 10.06
CA SER A 95 8.62 8.03 10.61
C SER A 95 7.14 7.89 10.98
N LEU A 96 6.47 6.90 10.40
CA LEU A 96 5.03 6.74 10.53
C LEU A 96 4.70 5.32 10.95
N ARG A 97 3.60 5.18 11.71
CA ARG A 97 2.95 3.89 11.90
C ARG A 97 1.71 3.87 11.03
N PHE A 98 1.43 2.73 10.40
CA PHE A 98 0.30 2.64 9.48
C PHE A 98 -0.42 1.32 9.63
N ALA A 99 -1.66 1.31 9.14
CA ALA A 99 -2.40 0.09 8.89
C ALA A 99 -2.98 0.19 7.48
N ASP A 100 -2.95 -0.93 6.76
CA ASP A 100 -3.55 -1.06 5.43
C ASP A 100 -4.53 -2.20 5.43
N PHE A 101 -5.65 -1.99 4.76
CA PHE A 101 -6.64 -3.04 4.52
C PHE A 101 -6.76 -3.22 3.01
N PHE A 102 -6.50 -4.45 2.55
CA PHE A 102 -6.58 -4.80 1.12
C PHE A 102 -7.76 -5.73 0.91
N ASP A 103 -8.67 -5.38 0.00
CA ASP A 103 -9.66 -6.32 -0.49
C ASP A 103 -9.08 -6.98 -1.74
N VAL A 104 -9.22 -8.30 -1.83
CA VAL A 104 -8.60 -9.10 -2.89
C VAL A 104 -9.69 -9.71 -3.77
N ALA A 105 -9.60 -9.45 -5.07
CA ALA A 105 -10.52 -10.01 -6.04
C ALA A 105 -10.21 -11.48 -6.29
N PRO A 106 -11.14 -12.22 -6.91
CA PRO A 106 -10.92 -13.66 -7.18
C PRO A 106 -9.67 -13.97 -7.98
N ASP A 107 -9.22 -13.04 -8.83
CA ASP A 107 -8.01 -13.23 -9.63
C ASP A 107 -6.72 -12.89 -8.86
N GLY A 108 -6.84 -12.47 -7.59
CA GLY A 108 -5.70 -12.14 -6.75
C GLY A 108 -5.28 -10.69 -6.77
N ASN A 109 -5.87 -9.87 -7.63
CA ASN A 109 -5.55 -8.45 -7.68
C ASN A 109 -6.29 -7.69 -6.57
N PHE A 110 -5.72 -6.57 -6.14
CA PHE A 110 -6.35 -5.75 -5.11
C PHE A 110 -7.49 -4.96 -5.73
N SER A 111 -8.70 -5.15 -5.20
CA SER A 111 -9.87 -4.37 -5.63
C SER A 111 -10.01 -3.10 -4.82
N ARG A 112 -9.44 -3.06 -3.62
CA ARG A 112 -9.51 -1.89 -2.75
C ARG A 112 -8.32 -1.89 -1.80
N ARG A 113 -7.83 -0.70 -1.49
CA ARG A 113 -6.86 -0.50 -0.42
C ARG A 113 -7.27 0.71 0.39
N ASN A 114 -7.28 0.56 1.72
CA ASN A 114 -7.53 1.67 2.64
C ASN A 114 -6.32 1.80 3.57
N THR A 115 -5.76 2.99 3.66
CA THR A 115 -4.60 3.28 4.50
C THR A 115 -4.99 4.17 5.66
N TYR A 116 -4.50 3.85 6.84
CA TYR A 116 -4.70 4.63 8.07
C TYR A 116 -3.35 4.89 8.71
N PHE A 117 -3.17 6.09 9.25
CA PHE A 117 -1.96 6.44 9.98
C PHE A 117 -2.26 6.58 11.45
N TYR A 118 -1.30 6.12 12.28
CA TYR A 118 -1.41 6.25 13.73
C TYR A 118 -0.86 7.63 14.11
N GLN A 119 -1.76 8.60 14.22
CA GLN A 119 -1.41 9.95 14.63
C GLN A 119 -2.54 10.51 15.47
N PRO A 120 -2.23 11.22 16.55
CA PRO A 120 -3.29 11.82 17.36
C PRO A 120 -3.95 12.96 16.59
N MET A 121 -5.26 12.86 16.42
CA MET A 121 -6.05 13.89 15.77
C MET A 121 -6.83 14.72 16.79
N VAL A 122 -6.96 14.21 17.98
CA VAL A 122 -7.70 14.83 19.07
C VAL A 122 -6.93 14.67 20.37
#